data_1315d308ff5956d4f0a1ed3d0e7fa5b0
#
_entry.id   1315d308ff5956d4f0a1ed3d0e7fa5b0
#
_cell.length_a   1.000
_cell.length_b   1.000
_cell.length_c   1.000
_cell.angle_alpha   90.00
_cell.angle_beta   90.00
_cell.angle_gamma   90.00
#
_symmetry.space_group_name_H-M   'P 1'
#
loop_
_entity.id
_entity.type
_entity.pdbx_description
1 polymer ?
#
loop_
_entity_poly.entity_id
_entity_poly.type
_entity_poly.pdbx_seq_one_letter_code
_entity_poly.pdbx_strand_id
1 'polypeptide(L)'
;MNQDTICAIATAQGGAIGCIRVSGPEAIEITSYIFTPAATNRELGDSKPYTLTFGRIYDGSEVIDEVLVSLFRAPHSYTGENSTEITCHGSAYILQKVLQLLIKNGCRMAAPGEYTQRAFLNGKMDLSQAEAVADLIASSSAATHRLAMSQMRGGFSKELATLRDQLLHFTSLIELELDFSDHEELEFADRSELCQLANNIEKVIARLVNSFNVGNVIKNGVPVAIIGETNAGKSTLLNVLLNEDKAIVSDIHGTTRDIIEDTVNIGGITFRFIDTAGIRETSDTIESLGIERTFQKLDQAEIVLWMIDATNAQAQITQLAGQLLPRCEGKQLILVYNKADLVDNIQNSIPDNFPDNVQSITLSAKKREHIEELQRMLITSAHLPTITQNDVIVTNVRHYEALNNALEAIHRVQEGLTNNISGDFISQDIRECIFHLSDIAGEVTNDMVLQNIFQHFCIG
;
A
#
# COMPACT_ATOMS: atom_id res chain seq x y z
N MET A 1 17.01 -2.66 24.20
CA MET A 1 17.36 -2.33 22.82
C MET A 1 18.51 -3.23 22.42
N ASN A 2 18.39 -3.97 21.32
CA ASN A 2 19.50 -4.76 20.82
C ASN A 2 20.61 -3.80 20.39
N GLN A 3 21.75 -3.86 21.07
CA GLN A 3 22.94 -3.05 20.75
C GLN A 3 23.85 -3.74 19.72
N ASP A 4 23.31 -4.68 18.94
CA ASP A 4 24.05 -5.42 17.92
C ASP A 4 24.10 -4.66 16.58
N THR A 5 25.16 -4.93 15.82
CA THR A 5 25.33 -4.43 14.48
C THR A 5 24.78 -5.42 13.47
N ILE A 6 23.92 -4.95 12.57
CA ILE A 6 23.26 -5.77 11.54
C ILE A 6 23.79 -5.47 10.15
N CYS A 7 23.71 -6.47 9.25
CA CYS A 7 24.04 -6.29 7.85
C CYS A 7 23.06 -7.06 6.95
N ALA A 8 22.84 -6.55 5.74
CA ALA A 8 22.06 -7.23 4.71
C ALA A 8 22.41 -6.73 3.31
N ILE A 9 22.12 -7.54 2.29
CA ILE A 9 22.14 -7.12 0.89
C ILE A 9 20.90 -6.25 0.65
N ALA A 10 21.11 -4.99 0.25
CA ALA A 10 20.05 -3.98 0.07
C ALA A 10 19.55 -3.87 -1.37
N THR A 11 20.16 -4.56 -2.33
CA THR A 11 19.78 -4.54 -3.75
C THR A 11 19.33 -5.92 -4.22
N ALA A 12 18.49 -5.95 -5.26
CA ALA A 12 18.16 -7.20 -5.94
C ALA A 12 19.43 -7.86 -6.53
N GLN A 13 19.47 -9.18 -6.53
CA GLN A 13 20.59 -9.94 -7.10
C GLN A 13 20.55 -9.94 -8.64
N GLY A 14 21.71 -9.97 -9.29
CA GLY A 14 21.84 -10.09 -10.75
C GLY A 14 22.01 -8.76 -11.50
N GLY A 15 22.04 -7.63 -10.81
CA GLY A 15 22.41 -6.34 -11.40
C GLY A 15 23.92 -6.15 -11.55
N ALA A 16 24.36 -5.12 -12.30
CA ALA A 16 25.78 -4.79 -12.43
C ALA A 16 26.40 -4.30 -11.10
N ILE A 17 25.59 -3.71 -10.23
CA ILE A 17 25.98 -3.15 -8.94
C ILE A 17 25.16 -3.81 -7.84
N GLY A 18 25.81 -4.14 -6.73
CA GLY A 18 25.20 -4.59 -5.51
C GLY A 18 25.54 -3.68 -4.34
N CYS A 19 24.65 -3.56 -3.37
CA CYS A 19 24.86 -2.78 -2.16
C CYS A 19 24.59 -3.66 -0.92
N ILE A 20 25.49 -3.57 0.04
CA ILE A 20 25.33 -4.20 1.37
C ILE A 20 25.28 -3.07 2.39
N ARG A 21 24.23 -3.06 3.21
CA ARG A 21 24.05 -2.08 4.28
C ARG A 21 24.46 -2.69 5.61
N VAL A 22 25.19 -1.92 6.41
CA VAL A 22 25.57 -2.25 7.79
C VAL A 22 25.02 -1.14 8.69
N SER A 23 24.39 -1.48 9.81
CA SER A 23 23.84 -0.49 10.76
C SER A 23 24.02 -1.00 12.20
N GLY A 24 24.40 -0.08 13.08
CA GLY A 24 24.60 -0.37 14.50
C GLY A 24 25.78 0.36 15.09
N PRO A 25 26.04 0.18 16.39
CA PRO A 25 27.12 0.90 17.09
C PRO A 25 28.50 0.66 16.51
N GLU A 26 28.79 -0.57 16.05
CA GLU A 26 30.12 -1.00 15.53
C GLU A 26 30.17 -1.02 14.00
N ALA A 27 29.15 -0.46 13.29
CA ALA A 27 29.05 -0.57 11.83
C ALA A 27 30.29 -0.04 11.10
N ILE A 28 30.87 1.07 11.56
CA ILE A 28 32.04 1.70 10.95
C ILE A 28 33.30 0.86 11.24
N GLU A 29 33.46 0.37 12.45
CA GLU A 29 34.61 -0.41 12.90
C GLU A 29 34.64 -1.76 12.17
N ILE A 30 33.54 -2.51 12.16
CA ILE A 30 33.46 -3.81 11.47
C ILE A 30 33.69 -3.63 9.96
N THR A 31 33.17 -2.58 9.35
CA THR A 31 33.46 -2.30 7.93
C THR A 31 34.93 -2.00 7.71
N SER A 32 35.60 -1.31 8.64
CA SER A 32 37.03 -1.00 8.55
C SER A 32 37.93 -2.23 8.63
N TYR A 33 37.51 -3.34 9.30
CA TYR A 33 38.27 -4.56 9.36
C TYR A 33 38.41 -5.28 8.01
N ILE A 34 37.45 -5.11 7.12
CA ILE A 34 37.45 -5.79 5.82
C ILE A 34 37.77 -4.85 4.65
N PHE A 35 37.76 -3.52 4.88
CA PHE A 35 37.91 -2.50 3.85
C PHE A 35 39.21 -1.71 4.03
N THR A 36 39.96 -1.56 2.94
CA THR A 36 41.17 -0.72 2.89
C THR A 36 40.94 0.40 1.88
N PRO A 37 40.98 1.67 2.30
CA PRO A 37 40.92 2.80 1.38
C PRO A 37 42.09 2.80 0.38
N ALA A 38 41.84 3.22 -0.84
CA ALA A 38 42.88 3.36 -1.86
C ALA A 38 43.89 4.49 -1.53
N ALA A 39 43.46 5.49 -0.78
CA ALA A 39 44.33 6.56 -0.29
C ALA A 39 45.06 6.11 0.96
N THR A 40 46.39 6.00 0.87
CA THR A 40 47.29 5.35 1.81
C THR A 40 47.42 5.96 3.22
N ASN A 41 46.77 7.11 3.49
CA ASN A 41 46.88 7.83 4.76
C ASN A 41 45.56 8.16 5.44
N ARG A 42 44.47 7.43 5.16
CA ARG A 42 43.15 7.65 5.79
C ARG A 42 42.52 6.32 6.18
N GLU A 43 42.04 6.23 7.40
CA GLU A 43 41.15 5.17 7.82
C GLU A 43 39.71 5.53 7.47
N LEU A 44 38.82 4.54 7.29
CA LEU A 44 37.40 4.80 7.02
C LEU A 44 36.76 5.60 8.16
N GLY A 45 37.19 5.31 9.40
CA GLY A 45 36.73 6.01 10.60
C GLY A 45 37.01 7.51 10.62
N ASP A 46 38.03 7.99 9.93
CA ASP A 46 38.40 9.42 9.83
C ASP A 46 37.63 10.16 8.76
N SER A 47 36.87 9.43 7.93
CA SER A 47 36.07 10.01 6.85
C SER A 47 34.92 10.84 7.42
N LYS A 48 34.62 11.94 6.74
CA LYS A 48 33.45 12.78 7.06
C LYS A 48 32.16 11.99 6.75
N PRO A 49 31.07 12.21 7.53
CA PRO A 49 29.78 11.65 7.19
C PRO A 49 29.31 12.15 5.81
N TYR A 50 28.50 11.34 5.13
CA TYR A 50 28.00 11.59 3.77
C TYR A 50 29.11 11.67 2.70
N THR A 51 30.20 10.93 2.89
CA THR A 51 31.26 10.82 1.89
C THR A 51 31.38 9.41 1.36
N LEU A 52 31.82 9.28 0.12
CA LEU A 52 32.19 8.03 -0.55
C LEU A 52 33.71 7.86 -0.48
N THR A 53 34.12 6.67 -0.09
CA THR A 53 35.53 6.28 -0.05
C THR A 53 35.75 5.10 -0.99
N PHE A 54 36.61 5.25 -1.99
CA PHE A 54 37.03 4.17 -2.87
C PHE A 54 38.12 3.33 -2.19
N GLY A 55 38.02 2.00 -2.32
CA GLY A 55 38.99 1.08 -1.76
C GLY A 55 38.73 -0.37 -2.14
N ARG A 56 39.28 -1.29 -1.37
CA ARG A 56 39.23 -2.73 -1.64
C ARG A 56 38.72 -3.49 -0.42
N ILE A 57 37.98 -4.55 -0.66
CA ILE A 57 37.61 -5.55 0.35
C ILE A 57 38.58 -6.72 0.28
N TYR A 58 39.02 -7.15 1.45
CA TYR A 58 40.00 -8.27 1.59
C TYR A 58 39.41 -9.41 2.44
N ASP A 59 39.77 -10.66 2.04
CA ASP A 59 39.70 -11.82 2.92
C ASP A 59 41.15 -12.32 3.15
N GLY A 60 41.72 -11.94 4.27
CA GLY A 60 43.15 -12.14 4.52
C GLY A 60 44.01 -11.34 3.53
N SER A 61 44.75 -12.04 2.65
CA SER A 61 45.57 -11.43 1.59
C SER A 61 44.90 -11.33 0.23
N GLU A 62 43.70 -11.91 0.07
CA GLU A 62 42.98 -11.98 -1.20
C GLU A 62 42.09 -10.74 -1.35
N VAL A 63 42.18 -10.06 -2.48
CA VAL A 63 41.27 -8.97 -2.86
C VAL A 63 39.99 -9.59 -3.39
N ILE A 64 38.88 -9.29 -2.73
CA ILE A 64 37.54 -9.78 -3.12
C ILE A 64 36.94 -8.88 -4.18
N ASP A 65 36.97 -7.53 -3.95
CA ASP A 65 36.43 -6.57 -4.91
C ASP A 65 36.97 -5.15 -4.65
N GLU A 66 36.88 -4.30 -5.67
CA GLU A 66 37.08 -2.86 -5.57
C GLU A 66 35.72 -2.20 -5.38
N VAL A 67 35.55 -1.45 -4.28
CA VAL A 67 34.26 -0.98 -3.80
C VAL A 67 34.24 0.50 -3.47
N LEU A 68 33.03 1.05 -3.37
CA LEU A 68 32.77 2.36 -2.79
C LEU A 68 32.05 2.17 -1.44
N VAL A 69 32.55 2.78 -0.38
CA VAL A 69 31.92 2.77 0.93
C VAL A 69 31.38 4.15 1.26
N SER A 70 30.05 4.23 1.50
CA SER A 70 29.38 5.41 2.03
C SER A 70 29.38 5.32 3.55
N LEU A 71 29.62 6.47 4.22
CA LEU A 71 29.65 6.55 5.67
C LEU A 71 28.55 7.47 6.20
N PHE A 72 27.77 6.98 7.18
CA PHE A 72 26.75 7.73 7.89
C PHE A 72 26.96 7.63 9.40
N ARG A 73 26.87 8.76 10.11
CA ARG A 73 27.02 8.82 11.56
C ARG A 73 25.69 9.11 12.23
N ALA A 74 25.47 8.47 13.38
CA ALA A 74 24.33 8.77 14.24
C ALA A 74 24.30 10.27 14.62
N PRO A 75 23.12 10.91 14.73
CA PRO A 75 21.80 10.38 14.41
C PRO A 75 21.39 10.57 12.94
N HIS A 76 22.33 10.99 12.07
CA HIS A 76 22.07 11.40 10.69
C HIS A 76 22.27 10.22 9.69
N SER A 77 21.52 9.16 9.89
CA SER A 77 21.42 8.00 9.00
C SER A 77 19.95 7.58 8.84
N TYR A 78 19.67 6.59 8.02
CA TYR A 78 18.32 6.05 7.85
C TYR A 78 17.77 5.48 9.17
N THR A 79 18.57 4.65 9.84
CA THR A 79 18.20 4.01 11.12
C THR A 79 18.38 4.91 12.34
N GLY A 80 19.06 6.05 12.20
CA GLY A 80 19.49 6.87 13.34
C GLY A 80 20.77 6.35 14.01
N GLU A 81 21.33 5.22 13.57
CA GLU A 81 22.56 4.62 14.07
C GLU A 81 23.76 4.97 13.19
N ASN A 82 24.99 4.58 13.59
CA ASN A 82 26.12 4.55 12.66
C ASN A 82 25.82 3.55 11.55
N SER A 83 26.10 3.91 10.31
CA SER A 83 25.82 3.03 9.19
C SER A 83 26.86 3.18 8.08
N THR A 84 27.11 2.07 7.38
CA THR A 84 27.90 2.07 6.15
C THR A 84 27.12 1.38 5.04
N GLU A 85 27.33 1.81 3.80
CA GLU A 85 26.83 1.14 2.61
C GLU A 85 28.02 0.79 1.73
N ILE A 86 28.20 -0.50 1.46
CA ILE A 86 29.28 -1.03 0.64
C ILE A 86 28.71 -1.31 -0.74
N THR A 87 29.08 -0.50 -1.71
CA THR A 87 28.70 -0.68 -3.11
C THR A 87 29.79 -1.44 -3.84
N CYS A 88 29.48 -2.65 -4.31
CA CYS A 88 30.38 -3.58 -4.98
C CYS A 88 29.80 -4.04 -6.33
N HIS A 89 30.55 -4.85 -7.10
CA HIS A 89 29.98 -5.51 -8.27
C HIS A 89 28.85 -6.45 -7.87
N GLY A 90 27.74 -6.48 -8.63
CA GLY A 90 26.51 -7.20 -8.33
C GLY A 90 26.56 -8.72 -8.50
N SER A 91 27.77 -9.31 -8.48
CA SER A 91 27.94 -10.75 -8.50
C SER A 91 27.41 -11.40 -7.22
N ALA A 92 26.60 -12.44 -7.33
CA ALA A 92 26.08 -13.18 -6.19
C ALA A 92 27.23 -13.70 -5.30
N TYR A 93 28.35 -14.11 -5.90
CA TYR A 93 29.54 -14.55 -5.16
C TYR A 93 30.13 -13.42 -4.32
N ILE A 94 30.34 -12.22 -4.90
CA ILE A 94 30.92 -11.07 -4.21
C ILE A 94 30.03 -10.65 -3.06
N LEU A 95 28.72 -10.48 -3.31
CA LEU A 95 27.75 -10.07 -2.30
C LEU A 95 27.71 -11.04 -1.11
N GLN A 96 27.67 -12.36 -1.39
CA GLN A 96 27.70 -13.38 -0.33
C GLN A 96 29.02 -13.39 0.44
N LYS A 97 30.15 -13.22 -0.27
CA LYS A 97 31.45 -13.22 0.35
C LYS A 97 31.66 -12.02 1.28
N VAL A 98 31.29 -10.82 0.84
CA VAL A 98 31.36 -9.61 1.68
C VAL A 98 30.41 -9.73 2.89
N LEU A 99 29.21 -10.26 2.70
CA LEU A 99 28.27 -10.51 3.79
C LEU A 99 28.83 -11.48 4.84
N GLN A 100 29.44 -12.59 4.40
CA GLN A 100 30.11 -13.55 5.28
C GLN A 100 31.28 -12.93 6.07
N LEU A 101 32.04 -12.04 5.42
CA LEU A 101 33.15 -11.33 6.09
C LEU A 101 32.62 -10.39 7.17
N LEU A 102 31.55 -9.67 6.92
CA LEU A 102 30.87 -8.81 7.91
C LEU A 102 30.37 -9.63 9.11
N ILE A 103 29.72 -10.77 8.85
CA ILE A 103 29.23 -11.67 9.91
C ILE A 103 30.39 -12.24 10.74
N LYS A 104 31.46 -12.66 10.09
CA LYS A 104 32.68 -13.17 10.75
C LYS A 104 33.32 -12.13 11.67
N ASN A 105 33.17 -10.84 11.35
CA ASN A 105 33.72 -9.73 12.13
C ASN A 105 32.73 -9.11 13.13
N GLY A 106 31.55 -9.73 13.37
CA GLY A 106 30.66 -9.35 14.46
C GLY A 106 29.30 -8.81 14.05
N CYS A 107 29.00 -8.69 12.75
CA CYS A 107 27.63 -8.39 12.31
C CYS A 107 26.71 -9.59 12.46
N ARG A 108 25.43 -9.31 12.67
CA ARG A 108 24.33 -10.28 12.52
C ARG A 108 23.55 -9.97 11.23
N MET A 109 22.99 -11.01 10.61
CA MET A 109 22.01 -10.80 9.54
C MET A 109 20.81 -10.01 10.05
N ALA A 110 20.40 -9.00 9.29
CA ALA A 110 19.17 -8.25 9.57
C ALA A 110 17.92 -9.15 9.35
N ALA A 111 16.95 -9.02 10.22
CA ALA A 111 15.62 -9.57 10.01
C ALA A 111 14.84 -8.75 8.96
N PRO A 112 13.77 -9.29 8.35
CA PRO A 112 12.89 -8.53 7.50
C PRO A 112 12.41 -7.23 8.18
N GLY A 113 12.50 -6.10 7.47
CA GLY A 113 12.09 -4.79 7.99
C GLY A 113 12.91 -4.20 9.13
N GLU A 114 13.98 -4.86 9.59
CA GLU A 114 14.69 -4.45 10.80
C GLU A 114 15.31 -3.04 10.68
N TYR A 115 15.80 -2.63 9.52
CA TYR A 115 16.32 -1.27 9.34
C TYR A 115 15.23 -0.21 9.56
N THR A 116 14.04 -0.44 9.02
CA THR A 116 12.89 0.47 9.18
C THR A 116 12.36 0.42 10.61
N GLN A 117 12.35 -0.75 11.24
CA GLN A 117 12.02 -0.90 12.67
C GLN A 117 12.97 -0.09 13.56
N ARG A 118 14.27 -0.15 13.31
CA ARG A 118 15.27 0.63 14.06
C ARG A 118 15.09 2.14 13.81
N ALA A 119 14.77 2.54 12.57
CA ALA A 119 14.44 3.93 12.27
C ALA A 119 13.24 4.42 13.06
N PHE A 120 12.17 3.62 13.16
CA PHE A 120 11.01 3.91 14.01
C PHE A 120 11.40 4.00 15.49
N LEU A 121 12.07 2.99 16.05
CA LEU A 121 12.49 2.96 17.45
C LEU A 121 13.42 4.12 17.84
N ASN A 122 14.23 4.59 16.88
CA ASN A 122 15.12 5.74 17.06
C ASN A 122 14.43 7.09 16.74
N GLY A 123 13.11 7.12 16.55
CA GLY A 123 12.32 8.35 16.36
C GLY A 123 12.60 9.05 15.03
N LYS A 124 13.11 8.35 14.00
CA LYS A 124 13.33 8.91 12.66
C LYS A 124 12.03 9.06 11.87
N MET A 125 11.07 8.23 12.18
CA MET A 125 9.74 8.17 11.59
C MET A 125 8.76 7.55 12.58
N ASP A 126 7.47 7.81 12.43
CA ASP A 126 6.43 7.09 13.14
C ASP A 126 6.04 5.78 12.42
N LEU A 127 5.13 5.00 13.04
CA LEU A 127 4.75 3.70 12.49
C LEU A 127 4.03 3.82 11.16
N SER A 128 3.17 4.83 10.97
CA SER A 128 2.45 5.06 9.71
C SER A 128 3.41 5.42 8.57
N GLN A 129 4.45 6.20 8.86
CA GLN A 129 5.52 6.51 7.91
C GLN A 129 6.38 5.28 7.59
N ALA A 130 6.65 4.43 8.58
CA ALA A 130 7.37 3.17 8.39
C ALA A 130 6.60 2.24 7.44
N GLU A 131 5.29 2.06 7.66
CA GLU A 131 4.42 1.30 6.76
C GLU A 131 4.41 1.88 5.34
N ALA A 132 4.40 3.21 5.21
CA ALA A 132 4.45 3.89 3.92
C ALA A 132 5.75 3.64 3.14
N VAL A 133 6.88 3.34 3.81
CA VAL A 133 8.12 2.92 3.13
C VAL A 133 7.91 1.61 2.39
N ALA A 134 7.25 0.63 3.00
CA ALA A 134 6.93 -0.64 2.35
C ALA A 134 5.97 -0.44 1.16
N ASP A 135 4.95 0.38 1.34
CA ASP A 135 4.00 0.74 0.27
C ASP A 135 4.69 1.45 -0.90
N LEU A 136 5.67 2.32 -0.61
CA LEU A 136 6.45 3.00 -1.64
C LEU A 136 7.29 2.01 -2.47
N ILE A 137 7.94 1.05 -1.81
CA ILE A 137 8.74 0.01 -2.48
C ILE A 137 7.84 -0.90 -3.34
N ALA A 138 6.65 -1.23 -2.85
CA ALA A 138 5.68 -2.07 -3.55
C ALA A 138 4.88 -1.32 -4.62
N SER A 139 5.01 0.01 -4.74
CA SER A 139 4.20 0.82 -5.64
C SER A 139 4.44 0.46 -7.11
N SER A 140 3.38 0.07 -7.82
CA SER A 140 3.40 -0.31 -9.23
C SER A 140 2.75 0.72 -10.16
N SER A 141 2.17 1.80 -9.63
CA SER A 141 1.48 2.82 -10.41
C SER A 141 1.81 4.25 -9.92
N ALA A 142 1.58 5.25 -10.77
CA ALA A 142 1.76 6.64 -10.39
C ALA A 142 0.81 7.07 -9.24
N ALA A 143 -0.36 6.47 -9.15
CA ALA A 143 -1.33 6.74 -8.09
C ALA A 143 -0.84 6.17 -6.74
N THR A 144 -0.44 4.89 -6.71
CA THR A 144 0.11 4.24 -5.50
C THR A 144 1.38 4.93 -5.01
N HIS A 145 2.28 5.30 -5.93
CA HIS A 145 3.50 6.06 -5.60
C HIS A 145 3.18 7.41 -4.95
N ARG A 146 2.27 8.23 -5.54
CA ARG A 146 1.90 9.53 -4.95
C ARG A 146 1.35 9.39 -3.55
N LEU A 147 0.51 8.38 -3.33
CA LEU A 147 -0.12 8.12 -2.04
C LEU A 147 0.90 7.69 -0.98
N ALA A 148 1.76 6.72 -1.28
CA ALA A 148 2.83 6.28 -0.40
C ALA A 148 3.81 7.43 -0.07
N MET A 149 4.16 8.26 -1.05
CA MET A 149 5.00 9.45 -0.83
C MET A 149 4.35 10.48 0.08
N SER A 150 3.04 10.72 -0.03
CA SER A 150 2.30 11.63 0.86
C SER A 150 2.33 11.13 2.30
N GLN A 151 2.08 9.83 2.52
CA GLN A 151 2.12 9.21 3.84
C GLN A 151 3.54 9.22 4.42
N MET A 152 4.56 8.83 3.64
CA MET A 152 5.97 8.83 4.08
C MET A 152 6.45 10.23 4.49
N ARG A 153 5.95 11.29 3.86
CA ARG A 153 6.24 12.70 4.24
C ARG A 153 5.49 13.16 5.49
N GLY A 154 4.71 12.30 6.13
CA GLY A 154 4.01 12.58 7.37
C GLY A 154 2.73 13.41 7.20
N GLY A 155 2.10 13.39 6.03
CA GLY A 155 0.82 14.06 5.82
C GLY A 155 -0.25 13.52 6.77
N PHE A 156 -0.37 12.19 6.86
CA PHE A 156 -1.29 11.51 7.75
C PHE A 156 -0.93 11.72 9.24
N SER A 157 0.35 11.59 9.59
CA SER A 157 0.84 11.79 10.96
C SER A 157 0.53 13.19 11.50
N LYS A 158 0.63 14.22 10.67
CA LYS A 158 0.28 15.59 11.05
C LYS A 158 -1.21 15.76 11.34
N GLU A 159 -2.06 15.14 10.53
CA GLU A 159 -3.51 15.15 10.75
C GLU A 159 -3.85 14.47 12.08
N LEU A 160 -3.27 13.28 12.35
CA LEU A 160 -3.45 12.56 13.62
C LEU A 160 -2.93 13.37 14.83
N ALA A 161 -1.77 14.01 14.71
CA ALA A 161 -1.22 14.87 15.75
C ALA A 161 -2.15 16.04 16.07
N THR A 162 -2.70 16.69 15.03
CA THR A 162 -3.67 17.78 15.21
C THR A 162 -4.94 17.30 15.91
N LEU A 163 -5.49 16.15 15.52
CA LEU A 163 -6.66 15.56 16.21
C LEU A 163 -6.36 15.22 17.66
N ARG A 164 -5.20 14.62 17.92
CA ARG A 164 -4.78 14.30 19.29
C ARG A 164 -4.66 15.54 20.16
N ASP A 165 -4.04 16.61 19.66
CA ASP A 165 -3.88 17.86 20.40
C ASP A 165 -5.25 18.50 20.71
N GLN A 166 -6.21 18.42 19.78
CA GLN A 166 -7.59 18.85 20.00
C GLN A 166 -8.29 18.01 21.08
N LEU A 167 -8.11 16.68 21.06
CA LEU A 167 -8.68 15.79 22.07
C LEU A 167 -8.04 15.98 23.44
N LEU A 168 -6.73 16.22 23.53
CA LEU A 168 -6.05 16.56 24.79
C LEU A 168 -6.56 17.89 25.35
N HIS A 169 -6.74 18.90 24.50
CA HIS A 169 -7.36 20.15 24.91
C HIS A 169 -8.79 19.92 25.40
N PHE A 170 -9.56 19.09 24.72
CA PHE A 170 -10.91 18.72 25.13
C PHE A 170 -10.91 18.03 26.50
N THR A 171 -10.01 17.05 26.72
CA THR A 171 -9.87 16.39 28.03
C THR A 171 -9.62 17.42 29.12
N SER A 172 -8.71 18.38 28.89
CA SER A 172 -8.39 19.41 29.86
C SER A 172 -9.59 20.31 30.22
N LEU A 173 -10.44 20.63 29.26
CA LEU A 173 -11.67 21.40 29.49
C LEU A 173 -12.68 20.62 30.35
N ILE A 174 -12.86 19.32 30.09
CA ILE A 174 -13.73 18.46 30.90
C ILE A 174 -13.20 18.25 32.30
N GLU A 175 -11.89 18.07 32.48
CA GLU A 175 -11.27 17.91 33.79
C GLU A 175 -11.39 19.20 34.63
N LEU A 176 -11.25 20.38 34.00
CA LEU A 176 -11.51 21.66 34.67
C LEU A 176 -12.99 21.79 35.10
N GLU A 177 -13.96 21.37 34.23
CA GLU A 177 -15.37 21.38 34.61
C GLU A 177 -15.63 20.48 35.81
N LEU A 178 -14.96 19.30 35.91
CA LEU A 178 -15.09 18.39 37.04
C LEU A 178 -14.48 18.94 38.32
N ASP A 179 -13.27 19.48 38.28
CA ASP A 179 -12.57 20.00 39.44
C ASP A 179 -13.27 21.20 40.11
N PHE A 180 -14.01 21.98 39.30
CA PHE A 180 -14.73 23.18 39.77
C PHE A 180 -16.24 22.99 39.87
N SER A 181 -16.74 21.77 39.66
CA SER A 181 -18.18 21.45 39.74
C SER A 181 -18.83 21.78 41.09
N ASP A 182 -18.04 21.90 42.16
CA ASP A 182 -18.49 22.29 43.52
C ASP A 182 -18.69 23.83 43.66
N HIS A 183 -18.31 24.62 42.66
CA HIS A 183 -18.45 26.08 42.66
C HIS A 183 -19.55 26.50 41.66
N GLU A 184 -20.79 26.68 42.13
CA GLU A 184 -22.01 27.00 41.38
C GLU A 184 -21.94 28.26 40.49
N GLU A 185 -20.84 29.03 40.53
CA GLU A 185 -20.75 30.35 39.85
C GLU A 185 -19.78 30.37 38.62
N LEU A 186 -19.12 29.28 38.29
CA LEU A 186 -18.10 29.27 37.22
C LEU A 186 -18.38 28.17 36.18
N GLU A 187 -19.04 28.51 35.12
CA GLU A 187 -19.03 27.69 33.86
C GLU A 187 -17.68 27.89 33.18
N PHE A 188 -16.76 26.89 33.26
CA PHE A 188 -15.41 26.96 32.68
C PHE A 188 -15.37 26.58 31.22
N ALA A 189 -16.34 25.82 30.72
CA ALA A 189 -16.51 25.50 29.29
C ALA A 189 -17.99 25.59 28.94
N ASP A 190 -18.31 26.41 27.94
CA ASP A 190 -19.64 26.38 27.33
C ASP A 190 -19.82 25.03 26.66
N ARG A 191 -20.80 24.24 27.09
CA ARG A 191 -21.14 22.96 26.49
C ARG A 191 -21.37 23.06 24.98
N SER A 192 -21.79 24.22 24.49
CA SER A 192 -21.91 24.47 23.04
C SER A 192 -20.53 24.42 22.34
N GLU A 193 -19.49 24.94 22.96
CA GLU A 193 -18.12 24.87 22.44
C GLU A 193 -17.58 23.43 22.46
N LEU A 194 -17.86 22.68 23.54
CA LEU A 194 -17.51 21.26 23.62
C LEU A 194 -18.20 20.44 22.54
N CYS A 195 -19.50 20.65 22.30
CA CYS A 195 -20.22 20.01 21.23
C CYS A 195 -19.68 20.39 19.83
N GLN A 196 -19.31 21.65 19.61
CA GLN A 196 -18.70 22.07 18.36
C GLN A 196 -17.33 21.40 18.13
N LEU A 197 -16.52 21.31 19.18
CA LEU A 197 -15.22 20.64 19.10
C LEU A 197 -15.39 19.15 18.79
N ALA A 198 -16.28 18.44 19.49
CA ALA A 198 -16.60 17.04 19.21
C ALA A 198 -17.08 16.83 17.77
N ASN A 199 -17.97 17.68 17.26
CA ASN A 199 -18.47 17.62 15.89
C ASN A 199 -17.36 17.88 14.85
N ASN A 200 -16.40 18.76 15.14
CA ASN A 200 -15.28 19.01 14.24
C ASN A 200 -14.33 17.81 14.18
N ILE A 201 -14.02 17.22 15.33
CA ILE A 201 -13.20 16.03 15.43
C ILE A 201 -13.87 14.86 14.70
N GLU A 202 -15.16 14.61 14.95
CA GLU A 202 -15.96 13.57 14.28
C GLU A 202 -15.87 13.70 12.76
N LYS A 203 -16.11 14.90 12.20
CA LYS A 203 -16.05 15.15 10.76
C LYS A 203 -14.69 14.80 10.15
N VAL A 204 -13.59 15.08 10.85
CA VAL A 204 -12.26 14.75 10.36
C VAL A 204 -12.03 13.25 10.40
N ILE A 205 -12.38 12.58 11.50
CA ILE A 205 -12.24 11.11 11.61
C ILE A 205 -13.13 10.42 10.58
N ALA A 206 -14.39 10.82 10.43
CA ALA A 206 -15.31 10.25 9.44
C ALA A 206 -14.81 10.43 8.00
N ARG A 207 -14.23 11.59 7.67
CA ARG A 207 -13.58 11.83 6.37
C ARG A 207 -12.43 10.85 6.13
N LEU A 208 -11.57 10.62 7.13
CA LEU A 208 -10.46 9.67 7.04
C LEU A 208 -10.96 8.23 6.88
N VAL A 209 -11.96 7.82 7.66
CA VAL A 209 -12.62 6.50 7.53
C VAL A 209 -13.17 6.31 6.11
N ASN A 210 -13.94 7.28 5.60
CA ASN A 210 -14.55 7.21 4.28
C ASN A 210 -13.51 7.20 3.15
N SER A 211 -12.31 7.76 3.37
CA SER A 211 -11.24 7.74 2.38
C SER A 211 -10.65 6.35 2.16
N PHE A 212 -10.86 5.41 3.09
CA PHE A 212 -10.29 4.07 3.02
C PHE A 212 -10.76 3.29 1.78
N ASN A 213 -12.02 3.42 1.38
CA ASN A 213 -12.52 2.73 0.20
C ASN A 213 -11.74 3.13 -1.05
N VAL A 214 -11.51 4.44 -1.24
CA VAL A 214 -10.72 4.97 -2.35
C VAL A 214 -9.26 4.54 -2.22
N GLY A 215 -8.67 4.65 -1.02
CA GLY A 215 -7.31 4.26 -0.74
C GLY A 215 -7.03 2.78 -0.99
N ASN A 216 -7.95 1.92 -0.58
CA ASN A 216 -7.87 0.48 -0.78
C ASN A 216 -7.90 0.10 -2.28
N VAL A 217 -8.80 0.73 -3.04
CA VAL A 217 -8.88 0.53 -4.50
C VAL A 217 -7.61 0.99 -5.21
N ILE A 218 -7.03 2.11 -4.79
CA ILE A 218 -5.76 2.60 -5.37
C ILE A 218 -4.60 1.67 -5.03
N LYS A 219 -4.50 1.22 -3.78
CA LYS A 219 -3.42 0.35 -3.30
C LYS A 219 -3.47 -1.03 -3.92
N ASN A 220 -4.65 -1.66 -3.91
CA ASN A 220 -4.83 -3.04 -4.33
C ASN A 220 -5.29 -3.19 -5.79
N GLY A 221 -5.56 -2.08 -6.47
CA GLY A 221 -6.11 -2.06 -7.83
C GLY A 221 -7.63 -2.18 -7.87
N VAL A 222 -8.23 -1.61 -8.93
CA VAL A 222 -9.67 -1.69 -9.21
C VAL A 222 -10.02 -3.13 -9.57
N PRO A 223 -10.90 -3.81 -8.83
CA PRO A 223 -11.24 -5.19 -9.11
C PRO A 223 -12.17 -5.30 -10.32
N VAL A 224 -11.72 -6.03 -11.35
CA VAL A 224 -12.44 -6.23 -12.61
C VAL A 224 -12.74 -7.72 -12.82
N ALA A 225 -14.01 -8.05 -13.06
CA ALA A 225 -14.41 -9.40 -13.47
C ALA A 225 -14.65 -9.44 -14.99
N ILE A 226 -14.09 -10.44 -15.67
CA ILE A 226 -14.39 -10.74 -17.07
C ILE A 226 -15.29 -11.96 -17.13
N ILE A 227 -16.51 -11.76 -17.58
CA ILE A 227 -17.52 -12.81 -17.70
C ILE A 227 -17.99 -12.97 -19.13
N GLY A 228 -18.60 -14.09 -19.46
CA GLY A 228 -19.11 -14.40 -20.81
C GLY A 228 -18.99 -15.89 -21.11
N GLU A 229 -19.64 -16.33 -22.17
CA GLU A 229 -19.64 -17.72 -22.62
C GLU A 229 -18.24 -18.25 -22.98
N THR A 230 -18.15 -19.57 -23.11
CA THR A 230 -16.94 -20.22 -23.64
C THR A 230 -16.67 -19.69 -25.05
N ASN A 231 -15.40 -19.42 -25.39
CA ASN A 231 -14.99 -18.86 -26.67
C ASN A 231 -15.46 -17.42 -26.99
N ALA A 232 -16.03 -16.66 -26.04
CA ALA A 232 -16.32 -15.25 -26.24
C ALA A 232 -15.05 -14.38 -26.39
N GLY A 233 -13.87 -14.93 -26.09
CA GLY A 233 -12.57 -14.25 -26.26
C GLY A 233 -11.99 -13.64 -24.99
N LYS A 234 -12.44 -14.07 -23.81
CA LYS A 234 -11.98 -13.59 -22.49
C LYS A 234 -10.47 -13.66 -22.33
N SER A 235 -9.88 -14.84 -22.59
CA SER A 235 -8.41 -15.06 -22.48
C SER A 235 -7.64 -14.23 -23.50
N THR A 236 -8.19 -14.04 -24.69
CA THR A 236 -7.56 -13.22 -25.72
C THR A 236 -7.53 -11.75 -25.31
N LEU A 237 -8.64 -11.21 -24.81
CA LEU A 237 -8.71 -9.84 -24.33
C LEU A 237 -7.74 -9.61 -23.14
N LEU A 238 -7.77 -10.50 -22.16
CA LEU A 238 -6.86 -10.41 -21.01
C LEU A 238 -5.39 -10.41 -21.44
N ASN A 239 -5.01 -11.32 -22.33
CA ASN A 239 -3.64 -11.38 -22.84
C ASN A 239 -3.24 -10.13 -23.65
N VAL A 240 -4.18 -9.50 -24.37
CA VAL A 240 -3.91 -8.24 -25.07
C VAL A 240 -3.64 -7.12 -24.06
N LEU A 241 -4.47 -6.99 -23.02
CA LEU A 241 -4.29 -5.98 -21.97
C LEU A 241 -2.98 -6.20 -21.19
N LEU A 242 -2.65 -7.44 -20.83
CA LEU A 242 -1.42 -7.79 -20.12
C LEU A 242 -0.15 -7.56 -20.97
N ASN A 243 -0.20 -7.81 -22.28
CA ASN A 243 0.98 -7.64 -23.13
C ASN A 243 1.28 -6.17 -23.45
N GLU A 244 0.32 -5.28 -23.38
CA GLU A 244 0.55 -3.84 -23.53
C GLU A 244 1.30 -3.27 -22.31
N ASP A 245 1.07 -3.80 -21.11
CA ASP A 245 1.75 -3.38 -19.88
C ASP A 245 3.20 -3.92 -19.80
N LYS A 246 3.45 -5.15 -20.28
CA LYS A 246 4.80 -5.75 -20.27
C LYS A 246 5.84 -5.00 -21.12
N ALA A 247 5.42 -4.12 -22.00
CA ALA A 247 6.34 -3.26 -22.75
C ALA A 247 7.01 -2.16 -21.89
N ILE A 248 6.56 -1.95 -20.65
CA ILE A 248 6.97 -0.84 -19.77
C ILE A 248 7.65 -1.31 -18.48
N VAL A 249 7.47 -2.56 -18.04
CA VAL A 249 7.97 -3.04 -16.74
C VAL A 249 8.88 -4.26 -16.90
N SER A 250 10.10 -4.16 -16.35
CA SER A 250 11.05 -5.28 -16.24
C SER A 250 10.55 -6.31 -15.21
N ASP A 251 10.79 -7.61 -15.51
CA ASP A 251 10.48 -8.77 -14.66
C ASP A 251 11.01 -8.62 -13.22
N ILE A 252 10.16 -8.20 -12.29
CA ILE A 252 10.41 -8.37 -10.86
C ILE A 252 9.56 -9.55 -10.40
N HIS A 253 10.17 -10.73 -10.40
CA HIS A 253 9.62 -11.92 -9.76
C HIS A 253 9.89 -11.86 -8.27
N GLY A 254 8.83 -11.83 -7.48
CA GLY A 254 8.92 -12.03 -6.04
C GLY A 254 7.68 -11.54 -5.29
N THR A 255 6.79 -12.43 -4.98
CA THR A 255 6.25 -12.75 -3.65
C THR A 255 4.90 -13.47 -3.73
N THR A 256 4.81 -14.58 -2.97
CA THR A 256 3.65 -15.33 -2.46
C THR A 256 2.65 -15.93 -3.44
N ARG A 257 2.69 -17.25 -3.48
CA ARG A 257 1.68 -18.18 -4.01
C ARG A 257 0.39 -18.07 -3.20
N ASP A 258 -0.52 -17.17 -3.56
CA ASP A 258 -1.93 -17.35 -3.24
C ASP A 258 -2.74 -16.50 -4.23
N ILE A 259 -3.57 -17.18 -5.04
CA ILE A 259 -4.51 -16.65 -6.04
C ILE A 259 -3.80 -15.91 -7.19
N ILE A 260 -3.76 -16.52 -8.37
CA ILE A 260 -3.20 -15.94 -9.60
C ILE A 260 -4.18 -14.86 -10.10
N GLU A 261 -4.05 -13.66 -9.59
CA GLU A 261 -4.72 -12.48 -10.11
C GLU A 261 -3.75 -11.72 -11.02
N ASP A 262 -4.19 -11.38 -12.22
CA ASP A 262 -3.39 -10.58 -13.14
C ASP A 262 -3.71 -9.08 -12.94
N THR A 263 -2.67 -8.28 -12.82
CA THR A 263 -2.79 -6.82 -12.72
C THR A 263 -2.28 -6.14 -13.98
N VAL A 264 -2.97 -5.06 -14.38
CA VAL A 264 -2.61 -4.23 -15.55
C VAL A 264 -2.65 -2.77 -15.12
N ASN A 265 -1.63 -1.99 -15.48
CA ASN A 265 -1.63 -0.55 -15.26
C ASN A 265 -2.15 0.17 -16.52
N ILE A 266 -3.30 0.84 -16.40
CA ILE A 266 -3.92 1.58 -17.50
C ILE A 266 -4.07 3.05 -17.07
N GLY A 267 -3.40 3.96 -17.75
CA GLY A 267 -3.46 5.39 -17.45
C GLY A 267 -3.00 5.78 -16.04
N GLY A 268 -2.11 4.98 -15.43
CA GLY A 268 -1.59 5.21 -14.08
C GLY A 268 -2.48 4.67 -12.97
N ILE A 269 -3.52 3.90 -13.31
CA ILE A 269 -4.42 3.17 -12.41
C ILE A 269 -4.16 1.68 -12.58
N THR A 270 -4.02 0.97 -11.47
CA THR A 270 -3.90 -0.50 -11.48
C THR A 270 -5.28 -1.13 -11.54
N PHE A 271 -5.54 -2.01 -12.51
CA PHE A 271 -6.72 -2.85 -12.60
C PHE A 271 -6.34 -4.28 -12.28
N ARG A 272 -7.09 -4.91 -11.39
CA ARG A 272 -6.86 -6.28 -10.91
C ARG A 272 -7.95 -7.19 -11.45
N PHE A 273 -7.58 -8.07 -12.37
CA PHE A 273 -8.50 -9.02 -12.99
C PHE A 273 -8.67 -10.25 -12.09
N ILE A 274 -9.88 -10.42 -11.55
CA ILE A 274 -10.20 -11.43 -10.55
C ILE A 274 -10.27 -12.81 -11.20
N ASP A 275 -9.57 -13.80 -10.61
CA ASP A 275 -9.57 -15.23 -10.98
C ASP A 275 -9.34 -15.51 -12.47
N THR A 276 -8.16 -15.13 -12.93
CA THR A 276 -7.71 -15.37 -14.30
C THR A 276 -7.36 -16.84 -14.57
N ALA A 277 -7.21 -17.68 -13.53
CA ALA A 277 -6.92 -19.11 -13.67
C ALA A 277 -8.02 -19.86 -14.48
N GLY A 278 -9.28 -19.59 -14.18
CA GLY A 278 -10.41 -20.17 -14.95
C GLY A 278 -10.56 -19.60 -16.35
N ILE A 279 -9.86 -18.51 -16.68
CA ILE A 279 -9.82 -17.91 -18.02
C ILE A 279 -8.70 -18.54 -18.86
N ARG A 280 -7.60 -19.00 -18.23
CA ARG A 280 -6.43 -19.59 -18.91
C ARG A 280 -6.57 -21.08 -19.18
N GLU A 281 -7.31 -21.81 -18.36
CA GLU A 281 -7.56 -23.24 -18.54
C GLU A 281 -8.80 -23.47 -19.43
N THR A 282 -8.61 -23.52 -20.74
CA THR A 282 -9.61 -24.01 -21.70
C THR A 282 -9.48 -25.52 -21.83
N SER A 283 -10.05 -26.30 -20.89
CA SER A 283 -10.31 -27.72 -21.11
C SER A 283 -11.68 -28.09 -20.57
N ASP A 284 -12.52 -28.57 -21.51
CA ASP A 284 -13.82 -29.15 -21.29
C ASP A 284 -13.86 -30.04 -20.05
N THR A 285 -14.58 -29.63 -19.04
CA THR A 285 -15.48 -30.45 -18.20
C THR A 285 -15.88 -29.65 -16.95
N ILE A 286 -17.17 -29.62 -16.68
CA ILE A 286 -17.84 -29.12 -15.47
C ILE A 286 -18.51 -27.74 -15.64
N GLU A 287 -19.56 -27.72 -16.44
CA GLU A 287 -20.40 -26.53 -16.68
C GLU A 287 -21.17 -25.99 -15.44
N SER A 288 -21.51 -26.83 -14.49
CA SER A 288 -22.31 -26.43 -13.32
C SER A 288 -21.50 -25.78 -12.17
N LEU A 289 -20.26 -26.20 -11.95
CA LEU A 289 -19.33 -25.59 -10.98
C LEU A 289 -18.74 -24.25 -11.47
N GLY A 290 -18.76 -24.02 -12.80
CA GLY A 290 -18.28 -22.77 -13.41
C GLY A 290 -19.20 -21.58 -13.16
N ILE A 291 -20.51 -21.78 -13.10
CA ILE A 291 -21.49 -20.71 -12.93
C ILE A 291 -21.43 -20.13 -11.50
N GLU A 292 -21.33 -20.97 -10.49
CA GLU A 292 -21.28 -20.53 -9.09
C GLU A 292 -19.98 -19.77 -8.76
N ARG A 293 -18.86 -20.21 -9.30
CA ARG A 293 -17.57 -19.48 -9.22
C ARG A 293 -17.60 -18.15 -9.97
N THR A 294 -18.25 -18.10 -11.13
CA THR A 294 -18.43 -16.85 -11.88
C THR A 294 -19.22 -15.83 -11.08
N PHE A 295 -20.22 -16.26 -10.33
CA PHE A 295 -21.03 -15.38 -9.49
C PHE A 295 -20.26 -14.87 -8.25
N GLN A 296 -19.45 -15.70 -7.60
CA GLN A 296 -18.58 -15.25 -6.52
C GLN A 296 -17.57 -14.18 -6.96
N LYS A 297 -17.10 -14.25 -8.21
CA LYS A 297 -16.24 -13.24 -8.83
C LYS A 297 -16.95 -11.91 -9.02
N LEU A 298 -18.20 -11.96 -9.44
CA LEU A 298 -19.02 -10.75 -9.60
C LEU A 298 -19.19 -10.01 -8.28
N ASP A 299 -19.37 -10.71 -7.18
CA ASP A 299 -19.61 -10.10 -5.87
C ASP A 299 -18.41 -9.24 -5.41
N GLN A 300 -17.19 -9.62 -5.81
CA GLN A 300 -15.95 -8.93 -5.47
C GLN A 300 -15.54 -7.82 -6.46
N ALA A 301 -16.17 -7.77 -7.65
CA ALA A 301 -15.79 -6.81 -8.69
C ALA A 301 -16.51 -5.47 -8.51
N GLU A 302 -15.80 -4.39 -8.84
CA GLU A 302 -16.37 -3.05 -9.02
C GLU A 302 -16.74 -2.80 -10.48
N ILE A 303 -15.94 -3.33 -11.41
CA ILE A 303 -16.20 -3.26 -12.84
C ILE A 303 -16.43 -4.67 -13.39
N VAL A 304 -17.47 -4.83 -14.20
CA VAL A 304 -17.81 -6.08 -14.83
C VAL A 304 -17.72 -5.91 -16.35
N LEU A 305 -16.80 -6.65 -16.99
CA LEU A 305 -16.72 -6.77 -18.44
C LEU A 305 -17.50 -7.99 -18.88
N TRP A 306 -18.68 -7.78 -19.44
CA TRP A 306 -19.46 -8.87 -20.03
C TRP A 306 -19.09 -9.06 -21.50
N MET A 307 -18.27 -10.07 -21.75
CA MET A 307 -17.83 -10.46 -23.09
C MET A 307 -18.93 -11.20 -23.83
N ILE A 308 -19.33 -10.64 -24.96
CA ILE A 308 -20.39 -11.15 -25.85
C ILE A 308 -19.77 -11.41 -27.21
N ASP A 309 -20.02 -12.60 -27.80
CA ASP A 309 -19.66 -12.88 -29.16
C ASP A 309 -20.61 -12.13 -30.09
N ALA A 310 -20.11 -11.17 -30.88
CA ALA A 310 -20.90 -10.34 -31.77
C ALA A 310 -21.67 -11.15 -32.83
N THR A 311 -21.19 -12.36 -33.14
CA THR A 311 -21.87 -13.25 -34.14
C THR A 311 -23.16 -13.87 -33.59
N ASN A 312 -23.37 -13.89 -32.26
CA ASN A 312 -24.54 -14.49 -31.60
C ASN A 312 -25.00 -13.70 -30.36
N ALA A 313 -24.92 -12.37 -30.45
CA ALA A 313 -25.10 -11.49 -29.29
C ALA A 313 -26.49 -11.59 -28.63
N GLN A 314 -27.57 -11.59 -29.42
CA GLN A 314 -28.94 -11.59 -28.91
C GLN A 314 -29.27 -12.83 -28.08
N ALA A 315 -28.80 -14.01 -28.52
CA ALA A 315 -29.03 -15.25 -27.77
C ALA A 315 -28.30 -15.26 -26.43
N GLN A 316 -27.04 -14.83 -26.43
CA GLN A 316 -26.21 -14.75 -25.20
C GLN A 316 -26.77 -13.77 -24.18
N ILE A 317 -27.23 -12.60 -24.62
CA ILE A 317 -27.84 -11.61 -23.75
C ILE A 317 -29.14 -12.15 -23.15
N THR A 318 -30.02 -12.75 -23.96
CA THR A 318 -31.31 -13.28 -23.49
C THR A 318 -31.11 -14.40 -22.46
N GLN A 319 -30.09 -15.23 -22.62
CA GLN A 319 -29.81 -16.36 -21.75
C GLN A 319 -29.26 -15.93 -20.37
N LEU A 320 -28.38 -14.92 -20.32
CA LEU A 320 -27.60 -14.60 -19.11
C LEU A 320 -28.09 -13.34 -18.41
N ALA A 321 -28.77 -12.41 -19.08
CA ALA A 321 -29.17 -11.12 -18.51
C ALA A 321 -29.97 -11.25 -17.20
N GLY A 322 -30.95 -12.17 -17.16
CA GLY A 322 -31.80 -12.37 -16.00
C GLY A 322 -31.06 -12.81 -14.71
N GLN A 323 -29.92 -13.48 -14.85
CA GLN A 323 -29.10 -13.94 -13.72
C GLN A 323 -28.00 -12.92 -13.37
N LEU A 324 -27.55 -12.18 -14.33
CA LEU A 324 -26.36 -11.33 -14.24
C LEU A 324 -26.69 -9.91 -13.77
N LEU A 325 -27.73 -9.31 -14.32
CA LEU A 325 -28.12 -7.93 -14.00
C LEU A 325 -28.39 -7.69 -12.52
N PRO A 326 -29.13 -8.56 -11.78
CA PRO A 326 -29.34 -8.35 -10.36
C PRO A 326 -28.06 -8.33 -9.52
N ARG A 327 -26.99 -9.04 -10.00
CA ARG A 327 -25.70 -9.11 -9.32
C ARG A 327 -24.73 -7.97 -9.71
N CYS A 328 -25.07 -7.24 -10.77
CA CYS A 328 -24.33 -6.04 -11.18
C CYS A 328 -24.93 -4.75 -10.59
N GLU A 329 -25.93 -4.84 -9.73
CA GLU A 329 -26.49 -3.67 -9.04
C GLU A 329 -25.38 -2.97 -8.21
N GLY A 330 -25.22 -1.67 -8.39
CA GLY A 330 -24.17 -0.88 -7.75
C GLY A 330 -22.77 -1.01 -8.38
N LYS A 331 -22.60 -1.81 -9.44
CA LYS A 331 -21.32 -2.02 -10.15
C LYS A 331 -21.34 -1.32 -11.52
N GLN A 332 -20.16 -1.11 -12.09
CA GLN A 332 -20.01 -0.62 -13.46
C GLN A 332 -20.03 -1.80 -14.44
N LEU A 333 -21.10 -1.89 -15.24
CA LEU A 333 -21.24 -2.94 -16.25
C LEU A 333 -20.89 -2.41 -17.64
N ILE A 334 -19.94 -3.08 -18.30
CA ILE A 334 -19.56 -2.79 -19.68
C ILE A 334 -19.84 -4.03 -20.55
N LEU A 335 -20.72 -3.88 -21.52
CA LEU A 335 -20.99 -4.90 -22.54
C LEU A 335 -19.91 -4.82 -23.61
N VAL A 336 -19.13 -5.89 -23.75
CA VAL A 336 -18.02 -5.95 -24.72
C VAL A 336 -18.39 -6.89 -25.86
N TYR A 337 -18.87 -6.33 -26.98
CA TYR A 337 -19.15 -7.06 -28.20
C TYR A 337 -17.83 -7.38 -28.92
N ASN A 338 -17.33 -8.59 -28.71
CA ASN A 338 -16.06 -9.05 -29.28
C ASN A 338 -16.28 -9.75 -30.62
N LYS A 339 -15.19 -9.95 -31.38
CA LYS A 339 -15.15 -10.52 -32.72
C LYS A 339 -15.84 -9.64 -33.76
N ALA A 340 -15.73 -8.34 -33.62
CA ALA A 340 -16.26 -7.36 -34.56
C ALA A 340 -15.77 -7.58 -36.02
N ASP A 341 -14.59 -8.17 -36.14
CA ASP A 341 -14.00 -8.53 -37.43
C ASP A 341 -14.75 -9.61 -38.23
N LEU A 342 -15.75 -10.26 -37.65
CA LEU A 342 -16.55 -11.33 -38.27
C LEU A 342 -17.97 -10.86 -38.64
N VAL A 343 -18.36 -9.60 -38.36
CA VAL A 343 -19.73 -9.11 -38.55
C VAL A 343 -19.70 -7.72 -39.18
N ASP A 344 -20.36 -7.56 -40.34
CA ASP A 344 -20.38 -6.29 -41.07
C ASP A 344 -21.25 -5.19 -40.44
N ASN A 345 -22.27 -5.57 -39.66
CA ASN A 345 -23.18 -4.63 -38.99
C ASN A 345 -23.50 -5.12 -37.58
N ILE A 346 -22.84 -4.56 -36.59
CA ILE A 346 -23.11 -4.86 -35.16
C ILE A 346 -24.13 -3.86 -34.64
N GLN A 347 -25.30 -4.36 -34.24
CA GLN A 347 -26.23 -3.55 -33.45
C GLN A 347 -25.70 -3.44 -32.01
N ASN A 348 -24.99 -2.36 -31.71
CA ASN A 348 -24.49 -2.01 -30.36
C ASN A 348 -25.60 -1.49 -29.44
N SER A 349 -26.84 -1.89 -29.66
CA SER A 349 -27.93 -1.41 -28.82
C SER A 349 -27.91 -2.13 -27.47
N ILE A 350 -27.79 -1.33 -26.40
CA ILE A 350 -28.09 -1.81 -25.06
C ILE A 350 -29.59 -2.12 -25.04
N PRO A 351 -30.01 -3.33 -24.64
CA PRO A 351 -31.43 -3.66 -24.58
C PRO A 351 -32.18 -2.73 -23.62
N ASP A 352 -33.42 -2.37 -23.94
CA ASP A 352 -34.24 -1.41 -23.17
C ASP A 352 -34.49 -1.81 -21.70
N ASN A 353 -34.27 -3.07 -21.34
CA ASN A 353 -34.41 -3.60 -19.98
C ASN A 353 -33.13 -3.54 -19.15
N PHE A 354 -32.08 -2.90 -19.66
CA PHE A 354 -30.81 -2.72 -18.93
C PHE A 354 -30.83 -1.37 -18.16
N PRO A 355 -30.09 -1.27 -17.04
CA PRO A 355 -29.95 0.00 -16.33
C PRO A 355 -29.29 1.09 -17.19
N ASP A 356 -29.64 2.34 -16.97
CA ASP A 356 -29.16 3.51 -17.74
C ASP A 356 -27.63 3.72 -17.67
N ASN A 357 -27.00 3.19 -16.62
CA ASN A 357 -25.55 3.32 -16.41
C ASN A 357 -24.69 2.26 -17.11
N VAL A 358 -25.32 1.34 -17.87
CA VAL A 358 -24.61 0.31 -18.62
C VAL A 358 -23.95 0.93 -19.85
N GLN A 359 -22.68 0.61 -20.03
CA GLN A 359 -21.91 1.04 -21.20
C GLN A 359 -21.73 -0.11 -22.19
N SER A 360 -21.50 0.19 -23.46
CA SER A 360 -21.22 -0.82 -24.45
C SER A 360 -20.08 -0.42 -25.37
N ILE A 361 -19.29 -1.40 -25.80
CA ILE A 361 -18.22 -1.23 -26.76
C ILE A 361 -18.16 -2.43 -27.71
N THR A 362 -17.81 -2.15 -28.96
CA THR A 362 -17.53 -3.18 -29.98
C THR A 362 -16.04 -3.20 -30.23
N LEU A 363 -15.43 -4.40 -30.19
CA LEU A 363 -14.00 -4.56 -30.41
C LEU A 363 -13.65 -5.89 -31.06
N SER A 364 -12.42 -6.00 -31.56
CA SER A 364 -11.80 -7.27 -31.89
C SER A 364 -10.53 -7.48 -31.10
N ALA A 365 -10.62 -8.28 -30.05
CA ALA A 365 -9.45 -8.62 -29.23
C ALA A 365 -8.35 -9.30 -30.05
N LYS A 366 -8.72 -10.11 -31.06
CA LYS A 366 -7.77 -10.80 -31.94
C LYS A 366 -7.00 -9.84 -32.84
N LYS A 367 -7.67 -8.82 -33.39
CA LYS A 367 -7.05 -7.80 -34.27
C LYS A 367 -6.55 -6.58 -33.50
N ARG A 368 -6.78 -6.50 -32.20
CA ARG A 368 -6.47 -5.35 -31.31
C ARG A 368 -7.17 -4.05 -31.72
N GLU A 369 -8.37 -4.17 -32.27
CA GLU A 369 -9.19 -3.02 -32.68
C GLU A 369 -10.03 -2.54 -31.48
N HIS A 370 -10.09 -1.21 -31.25
CA HIS A 370 -10.82 -0.53 -30.16
C HIS A 370 -10.39 -0.88 -28.73
N ILE A 371 -9.16 -1.40 -28.54
CA ILE A 371 -8.64 -1.71 -27.18
C ILE A 371 -8.38 -0.42 -26.39
N GLU A 372 -7.79 0.61 -26.99
CA GLU A 372 -7.58 1.91 -26.34
C GLU A 372 -8.89 2.58 -25.90
N GLU A 373 -10.00 2.34 -26.61
CA GLU A 373 -11.31 2.84 -26.22
C GLU A 373 -11.82 2.11 -24.97
N LEU A 374 -11.67 0.78 -24.92
CA LEU A 374 -11.97 0.00 -23.72
C LEU A 374 -11.14 0.45 -22.52
N GLN A 375 -9.85 0.73 -22.71
CA GLN A 375 -8.98 1.26 -21.65
C GLN A 375 -9.47 2.60 -21.14
N ARG A 376 -9.89 3.51 -22.00
CA ARG A 376 -10.49 4.80 -21.59
C ARG A 376 -11.80 4.60 -20.80
N MET A 377 -12.64 3.66 -21.22
CA MET A 377 -13.86 3.30 -20.50
C MET A 377 -13.54 2.74 -19.11
N LEU A 378 -12.55 1.85 -18.98
CA LEU A 378 -12.09 1.34 -17.68
C LEU A 378 -11.65 2.48 -16.74
N ILE A 379 -10.81 3.41 -17.23
CA ILE A 379 -10.37 4.58 -16.45
C ILE A 379 -11.57 5.41 -15.96
N THR A 380 -12.52 5.67 -16.85
CA THR A 380 -13.72 6.46 -16.49
C THR A 380 -14.60 5.72 -15.48
N SER A 381 -14.78 4.41 -15.66
CA SER A 381 -15.61 3.56 -14.79
C SER A 381 -15.01 3.32 -13.42
N ALA A 382 -13.71 3.53 -13.25
CA ALA A 382 -13.05 3.44 -11.95
C ALA A 382 -13.49 4.54 -10.96
N HIS A 383 -14.08 5.63 -11.44
CA HIS A 383 -14.57 6.78 -10.66
C HIS A 383 -13.61 7.27 -9.58
N LEU A 384 -12.29 7.10 -9.80
CA LEU A 384 -11.29 7.53 -8.83
C LEU A 384 -11.16 9.06 -8.85
N PRO A 385 -11.19 9.71 -7.68
CA PRO A 385 -10.95 11.13 -7.60
C PRO A 385 -9.50 11.46 -8.02
N THR A 386 -9.30 12.67 -8.54
CA THR A 386 -7.95 13.16 -8.81
C THR A 386 -7.22 13.37 -7.49
N ILE A 387 -6.24 12.51 -7.19
CA ILE A 387 -5.47 12.59 -5.96
C ILE A 387 -4.32 13.54 -6.14
N THR A 388 -4.22 14.51 -5.24
CA THR A 388 -3.10 15.44 -5.13
C THR A 388 -2.10 14.95 -4.07
N GLN A 389 -0.89 15.53 -4.06
CA GLN A 389 0.13 15.19 -3.05
C GLN A 389 -0.24 15.63 -1.62
N ASN A 390 -1.28 16.45 -1.46
CA ASN A 390 -1.73 16.97 -0.17
C ASN A 390 -2.94 16.20 0.39
N ASP A 391 -3.52 15.27 -0.38
CA ASP A 391 -4.66 14.51 0.08
C ASP A 391 -4.20 13.44 1.09
N VAL A 392 -4.86 13.42 2.23
CA VAL A 392 -4.67 12.40 3.27
C VAL A 392 -5.72 11.31 3.05
N ILE A 393 -5.25 10.16 2.59
CA ILE A 393 -6.09 9.00 2.26
C ILE A 393 -5.58 7.78 3.02
N VAL A 394 -6.48 7.08 3.68
CA VAL A 394 -6.19 5.86 4.44
C VAL A 394 -6.12 4.68 3.49
N THR A 395 -5.06 3.87 3.58
CA THR A 395 -4.83 2.68 2.72
C THR A 395 -4.63 1.40 3.50
N ASN A 396 -4.35 1.51 4.79
CA ASN A 396 -4.05 0.38 5.65
C ASN A 396 -5.29 -0.02 6.46
N VAL A 397 -5.63 -1.31 6.47
CA VAL A 397 -6.77 -1.86 7.22
C VAL A 397 -6.62 -1.58 8.72
N ARG A 398 -5.40 -1.71 9.28
CA ARG A 398 -5.12 -1.38 10.68
C ARG A 398 -5.50 0.06 11.04
N HIS A 399 -5.13 1.01 10.16
CA HIS A 399 -5.49 2.42 10.35
C HIS A 399 -7.00 2.63 10.26
N TYR A 400 -7.66 1.95 9.31
CA TYR A 400 -9.11 2.00 9.14
C TYR A 400 -9.84 1.48 10.39
N GLU A 401 -9.42 0.33 10.95
CA GLU A 401 -10.00 -0.24 12.17
C GLU A 401 -9.81 0.70 13.37
N ALA A 402 -8.60 1.23 13.55
CA ALA A 402 -8.31 2.18 14.63
C ALA A 402 -9.14 3.47 14.50
N LEU A 403 -9.30 4.01 13.28
CA LEU A 403 -10.14 5.17 13.02
C LEU A 403 -11.63 4.91 13.26
N ASN A 404 -12.14 3.72 12.92
CA ASN A 404 -13.53 3.35 13.24
C ASN A 404 -13.75 3.29 14.76
N ASN A 405 -12.83 2.67 15.50
CA ASN A 405 -12.92 2.63 16.95
C ASN A 405 -12.87 4.05 17.57
N ALA A 406 -12.02 4.92 17.02
CA ALA A 406 -11.97 6.33 17.41
C ALA A 406 -13.28 7.07 17.08
N LEU A 407 -13.90 6.76 15.93
CA LEU A 407 -15.20 7.32 15.51
C LEU A 407 -16.33 6.89 16.45
N GLU A 408 -16.36 5.63 16.86
CA GLU A 408 -17.32 5.14 17.84
C GLU A 408 -17.14 5.83 19.20
N ALA A 409 -15.89 6.01 19.65
CA ALA A 409 -15.59 6.71 20.89
C ALA A 409 -16.05 8.18 20.84
N ILE A 410 -15.80 8.93 19.76
CA ILE A 410 -16.25 10.32 19.64
C ILE A 410 -17.77 10.44 19.53
N HIS A 411 -18.46 9.48 18.93
CA HIS A 411 -19.93 9.42 18.96
C HIS A 411 -20.47 9.27 20.39
N ARG A 412 -19.85 8.43 21.24
CA ARG A 412 -20.23 8.32 22.66
C ARG A 412 -19.98 9.63 23.41
N VAL A 413 -18.91 10.35 23.09
CA VAL A 413 -18.67 11.72 23.62
C VAL A 413 -19.81 12.66 23.26
N GLN A 414 -20.23 12.69 22.01
CA GLN A 414 -21.36 13.54 21.55
C GLN A 414 -22.68 13.18 22.23
N GLU A 415 -22.98 11.90 22.38
CA GLU A 415 -24.15 11.41 23.10
C GLU A 415 -24.08 11.80 24.58
N GLY A 416 -22.90 11.66 25.20
CA GLY A 416 -22.66 12.04 26.59
C GLY A 416 -22.89 13.55 26.85
N LEU A 417 -22.40 14.39 25.96
CA LEU A 417 -22.62 15.84 26.00
C LEU A 417 -24.10 16.20 25.85
N THR A 418 -24.80 15.55 24.90
CA THR A 418 -26.21 15.79 24.62
C THR A 418 -27.12 15.35 25.75
N ASN A 419 -26.80 14.21 26.38
CA ASN A 419 -27.59 13.62 27.48
C ASN A 419 -27.17 14.10 28.86
N ASN A 420 -26.26 15.07 28.96
CA ASN A 420 -25.73 15.61 30.21
C ASN A 420 -25.13 14.53 31.12
N ILE A 421 -24.41 13.56 30.54
CA ILE A 421 -23.66 12.55 31.31
C ILE A 421 -22.50 13.20 32.05
N SER A 422 -22.10 12.62 33.20
CA SER A 422 -20.98 13.09 34.00
C SER A 422 -19.68 13.18 33.18
N GLY A 423 -18.91 14.24 33.39
CA GLY A 423 -17.64 14.50 32.70
C GLY A 423 -16.62 13.37 32.82
N ASP A 424 -16.65 12.55 33.89
CA ASP A 424 -15.79 11.38 34.06
C ASP A 424 -15.94 10.38 32.93
N PHE A 425 -17.18 10.05 32.54
CA PHE A 425 -17.46 9.12 31.44
C PHE A 425 -17.05 9.73 30.09
N ILE A 426 -17.33 11.02 29.89
CA ILE A 426 -16.93 11.74 28.68
C ILE A 426 -15.40 11.75 28.56
N SER A 427 -14.68 12.04 29.64
CA SER A 427 -13.20 12.02 29.68
C SER A 427 -12.65 10.63 29.35
N GLN A 428 -13.30 9.55 29.81
CA GLN A 428 -12.90 8.19 29.49
C GLN A 428 -13.05 7.90 27.98
N ASP A 429 -14.16 8.28 27.36
CA ASP A 429 -14.39 8.08 25.92
C ASP A 429 -13.41 8.92 25.07
N ILE A 430 -13.07 10.14 25.50
CA ILE A 430 -12.04 10.96 24.85
C ILE A 430 -10.67 10.27 24.93
N ARG A 431 -10.29 9.74 26.11
CA ARG A 431 -9.03 8.99 26.26
C ARG A 431 -8.98 7.74 25.40
N GLU A 432 -10.10 7.04 25.24
CA GLU A 432 -10.21 5.90 24.31
C GLU A 432 -10.01 6.33 22.86
N CYS A 433 -10.59 7.46 22.45
CA CYS A 433 -10.38 8.03 21.14
C CYS A 433 -8.88 8.37 20.90
N ILE A 434 -8.22 9.03 21.87
CA ILE A 434 -6.78 9.33 21.83
C ILE A 434 -5.97 8.04 21.71
N PHE A 435 -6.30 7.00 22.47
CA PHE A 435 -5.62 5.71 22.42
C PHE A 435 -5.62 5.11 21.02
N HIS A 436 -6.77 5.05 20.35
CA HIS A 436 -6.89 4.51 19.01
C HIS A 436 -6.13 5.34 17.96
N LEU A 437 -6.11 6.66 18.07
CA LEU A 437 -5.32 7.52 17.18
C LEU A 437 -3.81 7.35 17.43
N SER A 438 -3.40 7.20 18.68
CA SER A 438 -2.00 6.98 19.07
C SER A 438 -1.47 5.61 18.65
N ASP A 439 -2.33 4.58 18.59
CA ASP A 439 -1.98 3.26 18.08
C ASP A 439 -1.56 3.32 16.62
N ILE A 440 -2.20 4.15 15.79
CA ILE A 440 -1.84 4.34 14.38
C ILE A 440 -0.39 4.85 14.25
N ALA A 441 -0.01 5.82 15.07
CA ALA A 441 1.33 6.41 15.07
C ALA A 441 2.39 5.51 15.72
N GLY A 442 1.97 4.48 16.47
CA GLY A 442 2.85 3.55 17.17
C GLY A 442 3.30 4.02 18.55
N GLU A 443 2.61 4.99 19.14
CA GLU A 443 2.96 5.50 20.48
C GLU A 443 2.56 4.54 21.63
N VAL A 444 1.62 3.64 21.39
CA VAL A 444 1.03 2.71 22.37
C VAL A 444 1.17 1.24 21.98
N THR A 445 1.94 0.93 20.93
CA THR A 445 2.09 -0.45 20.42
C THR A 445 3.03 -1.27 21.28
N ASN A 446 2.74 -2.58 21.40
CA ASN A 446 3.63 -3.55 22.04
C ASN A 446 4.58 -4.21 21.05
N ASP A 447 5.66 -4.83 21.54
CA ASP A 447 6.69 -5.49 20.72
C ASP A 447 6.13 -6.57 19.77
N MET A 448 5.08 -7.29 20.17
CA MET A 448 4.46 -8.33 19.33
C MET A 448 3.77 -7.73 18.10
N VAL A 449 3.07 -6.60 18.25
CA VAL A 449 2.42 -5.88 17.14
C VAL A 449 3.46 -5.33 16.20
N LEU A 450 4.51 -4.69 16.72
CA LEU A 450 5.62 -4.20 15.91
C LEU A 450 6.30 -5.32 15.14
N GLN A 451 6.57 -6.46 15.77
CA GLN A 451 7.18 -7.61 15.12
C GLN A 451 6.32 -8.14 13.97
N ASN A 452 5.01 -8.24 14.17
CA ASN A 452 4.09 -8.70 13.12
C ASN A 452 4.05 -7.72 11.92
N ILE A 453 4.01 -6.42 12.17
CA ILE A 453 4.03 -5.40 11.12
C ILE A 453 5.30 -5.51 10.27
N PHE A 454 6.48 -5.55 10.93
CA PHE A 454 7.76 -5.54 10.23
C PHE A 454 8.14 -6.86 9.56
N GLN A 455 7.56 -8.01 9.95
CA GLN A 455 7.81 -9.31 9.30
C GLN A 455 7.46 -9.32 7.79
N HIS A 456 6.56 -8.46 7.37
CA HIS A 456 6.11 -8.38 5.97
C HIS A 456 6.91 -7.38 5.13
N PHE A 457 7.92 -6.74 5.71
CA PHE A 457 8.78 -5.78 5.02
C PHE A 457 9.94 -6.47 4.30
N CYS A 458 10.48 -5.82 3.27
CA CYS A 458 11.69 -6.29 2.61
C CYS A 458 12.91 -6.21 3.53
N ILE A 459 13.87 -7.11 3.33
CA ILE A 459 15.19 -7.03 3.97
C ILE A 459 16.01 -6.02 3.13
N GLY A 460 16.22 -4.82 3.66
CA GLY A 460 17.08 -3.85 2.96
C GLY A 460 16.78 -2.41 3.28
#